data_8c2b53b434d2699d9b27f521fee6f6a4
#
_entry.id   8c2b53b434d2699d9b27f521fee6f6a4
#
_cell.length_a   1.000
_cell.length_b   1.000
_cell.length_c   1.000
_cell.angle_alpha   90.00
_cell.angle_beta   90.00
_cell.angle_gamma   90.00
#
_symmetry.space_group_name_H-M   'P 1'
#
loop_
_entity.id
_entity.type
_entity.pdbx_description
1 polymer ?
#
loop_
_entity_poly.entity_id
_entity_poly.type
_entity_poly.pdbx_seq_one_letter_code
_entity_poly.pdbx_strand_id
1 'polypeptide(L)'
;MIFIGSPWMIEDYFSNESIKSSPSQKRLIFITKKQNGFEKRDKVSLINSKLNNFLLINNSLNSNYEVVYKAKSQIKKLWRSEKYDDINKLNSCPFWQNFNNIKREKIKLVENKHDSEKVYLVNVSNIDSTDLKYSKEELIELCISLNKSIVGSKQQLRKGFDASTMIGKGILKDILLEAKFYNANKIIFNKELLPHQSKKISSMTNIKISDRTELILEIFEKNAKSKEAHTQIELAKLKYELPRLIGFGKGFSQITGGIRSKGPGEKKLEQRRRYLRKRINELEKQIDNLSRRRGLNRTQRLRNQLITATLVGYTCAGKSTLFNKLTKSNVVESTKAFSTLNPTTRKTYLSEDTQILLSDTVGFITDLPKDLISSFRATLEEIGQSDVLIHVVDVNDNNYEEKISSVENTLDIAGLQYSKKIVVFNKIDLIQIDKKEILKKMFPKQCISSYTSEGLSDLKKYIDQEIKEIGFYSNKISVSQ
;
A
#
# COMPACT_ATOMS: atom_id res chain seq x y z
N MET A 1 20.37 35.63 -17.33
CA MET A 1 19.24 36.16 -16.54
C MET A 1 19.68 36.10 -15.09
N ILE A 2 19.60 37.21 -14.38
CA ILE A 2 19.95 37.28 -12.95
C ILE A 2 18.62 37.28 -12.19
N PHE A 3 18.47 36.32 -11.30
CA PHE A 3 17.28 36.19 -10.46
C PHE A 3 17.66 36.49 -9.01
N ILE A 4 16.95 37.42 -8.39
CA ILE A 4 17.13 37.78 -6.98
C ILE A 4 15.92 37.22 -6.21
N GLY A 5 16.13 36.21 -5.42
CA GLY A 5 15.06 35.51 -4.66
C GLY A 5 15.47 34.13 -4.21
N SER A 6 14.53 33.42 -3.63
CA SER A 6 14.77 32.02 -3.26
C SER A 6 14.62 31.10 -4.47
N PRO A 7 15.53 30.11 -4.68
CA PRO A 7 15.52 29.23 -5.86
C PRO A 7 14.19 28.51 -6.11
N TRP A 8 13.42 28.22 -5.08
CA TRP A 8 12.10 27.58 -5.20
C TRP A 8 11.01 28.44 -5.84
N MET A 9 11.20 29.78 -5.92
CA MET A 9 10.25 30.70 -6.59
C MET A 9 10.34 30.62 -8.12
N ILE A 10 11.35 29.97 -8.65
CA ILE A 10 11.58 29.88 -10.10
C ILE A 10 10.55 29.00 -10.79
N GLU A 11 10.05 27.96 -10.14
CA GLU A 11 9.01 27.11 -10.74
C GLU A 11 7.76 27.89 -11.13
N ASP A 12 7.35 28.83 -10.28
CA ASP A 12 6.18 29.69 -10.54
C ASP A 12 6.45 30.65 -11.71
N TYR A 13 7.67 31.15 -11.83
CA TYR A 13 8.06 32.07 -12.92
C TYR A 13 8.14 31.37 -14.28
N PHE A 14 8.71 30.17 -14.34
CA PHE A 14 8.86 29.44 -15.60
C PHE A 14 7.63 28.62 -16.00
N SER A 15 6.70 28.35 -15.11
CA SER A 15 5.43 27.68 -15.43
C SER A 15 4.45 28.61 -16.15
N ASN A 16 4.56 29.91 -15.97
CA ASN A 16 3.64 30.92 -16.52
C ASN A 16 4.11 31.54 -17.85
N GLU A 17 5.38 31.41 -18.22
CA GLU A 17 5.87 31.89 -19.52
C GLU A 17 5.97 30.76 -20.53
N SER A 18 5.27 30.90 -21.66
CA SER A 18 5.48 30.11 -22.87
C SER A 18 6.84 30.46 -23.49
N ILE A 19 7.92 29.88 -22.94
CA ILE A 19 9.27 30.16 -23.42
C ILE A 19 9.47 29.52 -24.80
N LYS A 20 9.36 30.33 -25.85
CA LYS A 20 9.59 29.93 -27.26
C LYS A 20 11.05 29.59 -27.60
N SER A 21 12.01 29.77 -26.69
CA SER A 21 13.43 29.47 -26.93
C SER A 21 13.88 28.19 -26.21
N SER A 22 14.74 27.42 -26.86
CA SER A 22 15.25 26.13 -26.35
C SER A 22 15.88 26.32 -24.95
N PRO A 23 15.44 25.53 -23.94
CA PRO A 23 15.91 25.67 -22.55
C PRO A 23 17.40 25.38 -22.34
N SER A 24 18.07 24.77 -23.35
CA SER A 24 19.44 24.29 -23.26
C SER A 24 20.51 25.37 -23.23
N GLN A 25 20.16 26.64 -23.52
CA GLN A 25 21.14 27.75 -23.60
C GLN A 25 21.03 28.76 -22.44
N LYS A 26 20.07 28.59 -21.52
CA LYS A 26 19.88 29.54 -20.42
C LYS A 26 20.68 29.14 -19.19
N ARG A 27 21.46 30.09 -18.65
CA ARG A 27 22.19 29.98 -17.39
C ARG A 27 21.44 30.73 -16.32
N LEU A 28 21.41 30.18 -15.10
CA LEU A 28 20.82 30.86 -13.99
C LEU A 28 21.88 31.12 -12.92
N ILE A 29 22.00 32.38 -12.54
CA ILE A 29 22.93 32.83 -11.49
C ILE A 29 22.09 33.31 -10.32
N PHE A 30 22.32 32.73 -9.16
CA PHE A 30 21.72 33.16 -7.89
C PHE A 30 22.72 33.87 -7.03
N ILE A 31 22.30 34.97 -6.45
CA ILE A 31 23.05 35.67 -5.41
C ILE A 31 22.26 35.55 -4.12
N THR A 32 22.85 34.97 -3.09
CA THR A 32 22.24 34.79 -1.78
C THR A 32 23.12 35.36 -0.66
N LYS A 33 22.46 35.79 0.41
CA LYS A 33 23.13 36.18 1.68
C LYS A 33 23.18 35.03 2.70
N LYS A 34 22.60 33.86 2.36
CA LYS A 34 22.59 32.71 3.27
C LYS A 34 23.97 32.05 3.33
N GLN A 35 24.47 31.78 4.54
CA GLN A 35 25.79 31.18 4.77
C GLN A 35 25.92 29.71 4.32
N ASN A 36 24.82 28.97 4.11
CA ASN A 36 24.81 27.52 3.98
C ASN A 36 24.78 26.97 2.55
N GLY A 37 25.03 27.74 1.52
CA GLY A 37 25.04 27.28 0.13
C GLY A 37 23.65 26.83 -0.36
N PHE A 38 23.61 25.97 -1.40
CA PHE A 38 22.36 25.36 -1.88
C PHE A 38 21.83 24.32 -0.89
N GLU A 39 20.65 24.56 -0.36
CA GLU A 39 19.88 23.58 0.38
C GLU A 39 19.35 22.48 -0.57
N LYS A 40 19.01 21.29 -0.02
CA LYS A 40 18.42 20.19 -0.81
C LYS A 40 17.18 20.64 -1.59
N ARG A 41 16.36 21.50 -1.01
CA ARG A 41 15.20 22.15 -1.62
C ARG A 41 15.56 22.96 -2.87
N ASP A 42 16.56 23.80 -2.74
CA ASP A 42 17.01 24.66 -3.82
C ASP A 42 17.49 23.83 -5.00
N LYS A 43 18.29 22.80 -4.73
CA LYS A 43 18.81 21.88 -5.77
C LYS A 43 17.68 21.17 -6.50
N VAL A 44 16.64 20.73 -5.81
CA VAL A 44 15.49 20.05 -6.42
C VAL A 44 14.66 21.02 -7.28
N SER A 45 14.39 22.23 -6.84
CA SER A 45 13.66 23.24 -7.61
C SER A 45 14.41 23.64 -8.87
N LEU A 46 15.73 23.77 -8.78
CA LEU A 46 16.59 24.08 -9.93
C LEU A 46 16.60 22.93 -10.96
N ILE A 47 16.64 21.70 -10.52
CA ILE A 47 16.56 20.51 -11.37
C ILE A 47 15.26 20.47 -12.16
N ASN A 48 14.14 20.82 -11.51
CA ASN A 48 12.83 20.82 -12.12
C ASN A 48 12.61 21.96 -13.13
N SER A 49 13.40 23.02 -13.06
CA SER A 49 13.32 24.18 -13.98
C SER A 49 13.79 23.89 -15.41
N LYS A 50 14.13 22.65 -15.74
CA LYS A 50 14.67 22.21 -17.06
C LYS A 50 15.96 22.93 -17.50
N LEU A 51 16.61 23.65 -16.60
CA LEU A 51 17.90 24.26 -16.85
C LEU A 51 19.03 23.27 -16.61
N ASN A 52 20.14 23.44 -17.31
CA ASN A 52 21.24 22.45 -17.24
C ASN A 52 22.31 22.84 -16.22
N ASN A 53 22.42 24.12 -15.87
CA ASN A 53 23.53 24.65 -15.08
C ASN A 53 23.08 25.82 -14.19
N PHE A 54 23.57 25.84 -12.95
CA PHE A 54 23.27 26.84 -11.95
C PHE A 54 24.55 27.28 -11.24
N LEU A 55 24.65 28.56 -10.98
CA LEU A 55 25.71 29.14 -10.17
C LEU A 55 25.07 29.86 -8.97
N LEU A 56 25.51 29.51 -7.78
CA LEU A 56 25.19 30.22 -6.55
C LEU A 56 26.37 31.06 -6.12
N ILE A 57 26.16 32.35 -5.97
CA ILE A 57 27.13 33.27 -5.41
C ILE A 57 26.67 33.60 -3.99
N ASN A 58 27.46 33.20 -3.02
CA ASN A 58 27.20 33.55 -1.63
C ASN A 58 27.95 34.85 -1.30
N ASN A 59 27.20 35.92 -1.01
CA ASN A 59 27.71 37.24 -0.68
C ASN A 59 27.92 37.37 0.82
N SER A 60 28.49 36.36 1.51
CA SER A 60 29.00 36.52 2.88
C SER A 60 30.47 36.96 2.81
N LEU A 61 31.00 37.48 3.94
CA LEU A 61 32.35 38.08 4.07
C LEU A 61 33.50 37.22 3.48
N ASN A 62 33.30 35.95 3.19
CA ASN A 62 34.15 35.11 2.37
C ASN A 62 33.33 34.63 1.18
N SER A 63 33.57 35.19 -0.01
CA SER A 63 32.82 34.89 -1.24
C SER A 63 32.99 33.41 -1.63
N ASN A 64 32.04 32.57 -1.29
CA ASN A 64 32.02 31.17 -1.68
C ASN A 64 31.09 31.00 -2.89
N TYR A 65 31.57 30.32 -3.90
CA TYR A 65 30.83 30.01 -5.13
C TYR A 65 30.47 28.53 -5.15
N GLU A 66 29.19 28.22 -5.30
CA GLU A 66 28.73 26.84 -5.49
C GLU A 66 28.14 26.67 -6.89
N VAL A 67 28.72 25.79 -7.67
CA VAL A 67 28.25 25.46 -9.02
C VAL A 67 27.52 24.13 -8.97
N VAL A 68 26.31 24.09 -9.48
CA VAL A 68 25.53 22.87 -9.64
C VAL A 68 25.29 22.63 -11.13
N TYR A 69 25.69 21.50 -11.63
CA TYR A 69 25.57 21.17 -13.05
C TYR A 69 25.17 19.71 -13.28
N LYS A 70 24.59 19.44 -14.45
CA LYS A 70 24.18 18.10 -14.84
C LYS A 70 25.38 17.26 -15.26
N ALA A 71 25.64 16.17 -14.56
CA ALA A 71 26.77 15.29 -14.86
C ALA A 71 26.46 14.36 -16.03
N LYS A 72 27.46 14.17 -16.93
CA LYS A 72 27.44 13.20 -18.02
C LYS A 72 27.71 11.76 -17.54
N SER A 73 27.07 11.27 -16.51
CA SER A 73 27.39 9.93 -15.99
C SER A 73 26.17 9.03 -16.00
N GLN A 74 26.33 7.82 -16.54
CA GLN A 74 25.33 6.75 -16.58
C GLN A 74 25.00 6.12 -15.22
N ILE A 75 25.63 6.57 -14.11
CA ILE A 75 25.50 5.94 -12.79
C ILE A 75 25.05 6.96 -11.75
N LYS A 76 23.80 6.82 -11.33
CA LYS A 76 23.14 7.26 -10.07
C LYS A 76 23.29 8.70 -9.52
N LYS A 77 24.12 9.61 -10.02
CA LYS A 77 24.13 11.03 -9.61
C LYS A 77 24.02 11.92 -10.84
N LEU A 78 22.78 12.28 -11.17
CA LEU A 78 22.44 13.17 -12.29
C LEU A 78 23.01 14.59 -12.15
N TRP A 79 23.43 14.99 -10.96
CA TRP A 79 23.88 16.34 -10.64
C TRP A 79 25.12 16.32 -9.77
N ARG A 80 26.08 17.20 -10.10
CA ARG A 80 27.29 17.47 -9.31
C ARG A 80 27.22 18.88 -8.76
N SER A 81 27.73 19.05 -7.54
CA SER A 81 27.88 20.34 -6.87
C SER A 81 29.36 20.49 -6.51
N GLU A 82 29.98 21.55 -6.94
CA GLU A 82 31.38 21.88 -6.66
C GLU A 82 31.43 23.28 -6.04
N LYS A 83 32.27 23.44 -5.02
CA LYS A 83 32.46 24.72 -4.32
C LYS A 83 33.81 25.30 -4.72
N TYR A 84 33.82 26.60 -4.93
CA TYR A 84 35.00 27.38 -5.30
C TYR A 84 35.12 28.58 -4.37
N ASP A 85 36.32 28.80 -3.82
CA ASP A 85 36.60 29.90 -2.88
C ASP A 85 37.11 31.16 -3.63
N ASP A 86 37.47 31.02 -4.92
CA ASP A 86 38.01 32.10 -5.72
C ASP A 86 37.35 32.16 -7.12
N ILE A 87 37.11 33.37 -7.58
CA ILE A 87 36.51 33.66 -8.90
C ILE A 87 37.39 33.20 -10.07
N ASN A 88 38.71 33.23 -9.91
CA ASN A 88 39.64 32.77 -10.92
C ASN A 88 39.58 31.26 -11.11
N LYS A 89 39.39 30.50 -10.02
CA LYS A 89 39.15 29.07 -10.04
C LYS A 89 37.77 28.75 -10.67
N LEU A 90 36.77 29.58 -10.40
CA LEU A 90 35.47 29.46 -11.03
C LEU A 90 35.52 29.67 -12.54
N ASN A 91 36.32 30.61 -13.05
CA ASN A 91 36.47 30.87 -14.48
C ASN A 91 37.19 29.74 -15.21
N SER A 92 38.07 28.99 -14.55
CA SER A 92 38.76 27.83 -15.10
C SER A 92 37.95 26.52 -14.97
N CYS A 93 36.77 26.55 -14.38
CA CYS A 93 35.93 25.38 -14.16
C CYS A 93 35.48 24.74 -15.48
N PRO A 94 35.53 23.38 -15.60
CA PRO A 94 35.04 22.65 -16.78
C PRO A 94 33.58 22.97 -17.13
N PHE A 95 32.83 23.50 -16.21
CA PHE A 95 31.48 24.01 -16.38
C PHE A 95 31.37 25.06 -17.50
N TRP A 96 32.33 25.97 -17.63
CA TRP A 96 32.34 27.01 -18.68
C TRP A 96 32.78 26.47 -20.05
N GLN A 97 33.65 25.45 -20.07
CA GLN A 97 34.26 24.89 -21.28
C GLN A 97 33.35 23.89 -22.01
N ASN A 98 32.48 23.17 -21.30
CA ASN A 98 31.68 22.07 -21.87
C ASN A 98 30.36 22.51 -22.53
N PHE A 99 30.12 23.81 -22.70
CA PHE A 99 28.85 24.31 -23.20
C PHE A 99 28.59 24.09 -24.69
N ASN A 100 29.65 24.01 -25.51
CA ASN A 100 29.51 23.92 -26.96
C ASN A 100 29.38 22.48 -27.48
N ASN A 101 29.66 21.47 -26.70
CA ASN A 101 29.73 20.07 -27.13
C ASN A 101 28.59 19.16 -26.62
N ILE A 102 27.54 19.70 -26.01
CA ILE A 102 26.35 18.91 -25.73
C ILE A 102 25.48 18.87 -26.99
N LYS A 103 25.99 18.19 -28.04
CA LYS A 103 25.13 17.66 -29.08
C LYS A 103 24.06 16.82 -28.39
N ARG A 104 22.81 17.04 -28.79
CA ARG A 104 21.62 16.27 -28.44
C ARG A 104 21.88 14.78 -28.74
N GLU A 105 22.59 14.09 -27.90
CA GLU A 105 22.30 12.69 -27.74
C GLU A 105 20.90 12.66 -27.09
N LYS A 106 19.88 12.38 -27.92
CA LYS A 106 18.65 11.79 -27.44
C LYS A 106 19.17 10.71 -26.50
N ILE A 107 19.00 10.95 -25.17
CA ILE A 107 19.02 9.86 -24.22
C ILE A 107 17.92 8.97 -24.75
N LYS A 108 18.28 7.94 -25.53
CA LYS A 108 17.49 6.75 -25.63
C LYS A 108 17.44 6.29 -24.18
N LEU A 109 16.37 6.73 -23.48
CA LEU A 109 15.89 5.97 -22.36
C LEU A 109 15.85 4.57 -22.94
N VAL A 110 16.76 3.72 -22.51
CA VAL A 110 16.62 2.29 -22.69
C VAL A 110 15.30 2.03 -22.00
N GLU A 111 14.24 1.97 -22.78
CA GLU A 111 12.96 1.45 -22.38
C GLU A 111 13.24 -0.01 -22.04
N ASN A 112 13.69 -0.22 -20.82
CA ASN A 112 13.59 -1.52 -20.20
C ASN A 112 12.09 -1.82 -20.23
N LYS A 113 11.69 -2.78 -21.04
CA LYS A 113 10.32 -3.27 -21.29
C LYS A 113 9.60 -3.77 -20.03
N HIS A 114 10.08 -3.48 -18.83
CA HIS A 114 9.45 -3.61 -17.53
C HIS A 114 9.59 -2.30 -16.78
N ASP A 115 8.94 -1.23 -17.27
CA ASP A 115 8.80 0.00 -16.49
C ASP A 115 7.84 -0.27 -15.33
N SER A 116 8.40 -0.76 -14.22
CA SER A 116 7.68 -0.84 -12.95
C SER A 116 7.31 0.58 -12.53
N GLU A 117 6.04 0.81 -12.19
CA GLU A 117 5.54 2.11 -11.74
C GLU A 117 6.38 2.62 -10.56
N LYS A 118 6.99 3.80 -10.72
CA LYS A 118 7.85 4.42 -9.70
C LYS A 118 7.00 5.09 -8.64
N VAL A 119 7.18 4.68 -7.38
CA VAL A 119 6.35 5.18 -6.26
C VAL A 119 7.20 5.83 -5.19
N TYR A 120 6.68 6.92 -4.62
CA TYR A 120 7.25 7.60 -3.46
C TYR A 120 6.35 7.33 -2.24
N LEU A 121 6.92 6.85 -1.14
CA LEU A 121 6.16 6.45 0.03
C LEU A 121 6.12 7.56 1.08
N VAL A 122 4.94 7.79 1.64
CA VAL A 122 4.72 8.71 2.76
C VAL A 122 4.19 7.92 3.94
N ASN A 123 4.97 7.89 5.02
CA ASN A 123 4.63 7.14 6.20
C ASN A 123 4.40 8.08 7.38
N VAL A 124 3.21 8.01 7.97
CA VAL A 124 2.76 8.91 9.04
C VAL A 124 2.24 8.08 10.20
N SER A 125 2.67 8.39 11.42
CA SER A 125 2.11 7.86 12.65
C SER A 125 1.84 8.98 13.66
N ASN A 126 0.89 8.74 14.54
CA ASN A 126 0.56 9.59 15.67
C ASN A 126 0.81 8.89 17.01
N ILE A 127 1.22 7.64 17.00
CA ILE A 127 1.45 6.80 18.19
C ILE A 127 2.92 6.92 18.60
N ASP A 128 3.79 6.19 17.95
CA ASP A 128 5.22 6.15 18.28
C ASP A 128 6.11 5.83 17.06
N SER A 129 7.40 5.69 17.29
CA SER A 129 8.39 5.36 16.28
C SER A 129 8.35 3.90 15.86
N THR A 130 7.86 3.00 16.70
CA THR A 130 7.72 1.58 16.40
C THR A 130 6.58 1.33 15.43
N ASP A 131 5.38 1.88 15.69
CA ASP A 131 4.25 1.87 14.74
C ASP A 131 4.67 2.47 13.38
N LEU A 132 5.47 3.55 13.40
CA LEU A 132 5.96 4.16 12.17
C LEU A 132 6.86 3.22 11.36
N LYS A 133 7.70 2.43 12.01
CA LYS A 133 8.57 1.44 11.37
C LYS A 133 7.76 0.31 10.74
N TYR A 134 6.83 -0.29 11.50
CA TYR A 134 6.01 -1.42 11.03
C TYR A 134 5.08 -1.02 9.87
N SER A 135 4.41 0.10 10.01
CA SER A 135 3.54 0.64 8.97
C SER A 135 4.31 0.93 7.67
N LYS A 136 5.59 1.30 7.76
CA LYS A 136 6.47 1.45 6.60
C LYS A 136 6.82 0.10 5.97
N GLU A 137 7.20 -0.88 6.76
CA GLU A 137 7.57 -2.21 6.29
C GLU A 137 6.38 -2.87 5.58
N GLU A 138 5.19 -2.81 6.18
CA GLU A 138 3.97 -3.29 5.56
C GLU A 138 3.67 -2.58 4.22
N LEU A 139 3.79 -1.25 4.16
CA LEU A 139 3.58 -0.50 2.93
C LEU A 139 4.57 -0.89 1.82
N ILE A 140 5.82 -1.18 2.18
CA ILE A 140 6.85 -1.68 1.26
C ILE A 140 6.44 -3.06 0.72
N GLU A 141 6.00 -4.00 1.57
CA GLU A 141 5.55 -5.33 1.15
C GLU A 141 4.36 -5.26 0.18
N LEU A 142 3.39 -4.38 0.44
CA LEU A 142 2.27 -4.13 -0.47
C LEU A 142 2.75 -3.62 -1.84
N CYS A 143 3.70 -2.69 -1.88
CA CYS A 143 4.28 -2.20 -3.12
C CYS A 143 5.05 -3.27 -3.89
N ILE A 144 5.82 -4.11 -3.20
CA ILE A 144 6.54 -5.26 -3.79
C ILE A 144 5.55 -6.26 -4.41
N SER A 145 4.40 -6.52 -3.77
CA SER A 145 3.36 -7.40 -4.28
C SER A 145 2.80 -6.96 -5.64
N LEU A 146 2.82 -5.66 -5.90
CA LEU A 146 2.43 -5.06 -7.19
C LEU A 146 3.59 -4.86 -8.16
N ASN A 147 4.81 -5.28 -7.81
CA ASN A 147 6.03 -5.03 -8.58
C ASN A 147 6.29 -3.52 -8.81
N LYS A 148 5.95 -2.65 -7.83
CA LYS A 148 6.21 -1.21 -7.90
C LYS A 148 7.65 -0.91 -7.49
N SER A 149 8.29 0.05 -8.14
CA SER A 149 9.65 0.51 -7.83
C SER A 149 9.61 1.65 -6.83
N ILE A 150 10.10 1.43 -5.62
CA ILE A 150 10.15 2.46 -4.58
C ILE A 150 11.36 3.34 -4.81
N VAL A 151 11.13 4.61 -5.17
CA VAL A 151 12.19 5.57 -5.50
C VAL A 151 12.59 6.46 -4.33
N GLY A 152 11.75 6.55 -3.30
CA GLY A 152 12.03 7.29 -2.09
C GLY A 152 10.95 7.14 -1.04
N SER A 153 11.23 7.58 0.18
CA SER A 153 10.25 7.57 1.26
C SER A 153 10.50 8.70 2.25
N LYS A 154 9.43 9.20 2.86
CA LYS A 154 9.46 10.19 3.95
C LYS A 154 8.61 9.71 5.10
N GLN A 155 9.07 9.98 6.32
CA GLN A 155 8.37 9.61 7.55
C GLN A 155 8.06 10.86 8.36
N GLN A 156 6.91 10.88 9.00
CA GLN A 156 6.54 11.91 9.97
C GLN A 156 5.83 11.30 11.17
N LEU A 157 6.43 11.49 12.36
CA LEU A 157 5.76 11.26 13.63
C LEU A 157 5.11 12.59 14.06
N ARG A 158 3.82 12.58 14.42
CA ARG A 158 3.08 13.79 14.80
C ARG A 158 1.93 13.45 15.74
N LYS A 159 1.79 14.22 16.83
CA LYS A 159 0.69 14.10 17.83
C LYS A 159 -0.69 14.48 17.26
N GLY A 160 -1.03 14.09 16.07
CA GLY A 160 -2.30 14.38 15.41
C GLY A 160 -2.08 14.72 13.94
N PHE A 161 -2.97 14.23 13.11
CA PHE A 161 -2.90 14.45 11.67
C PHE A 161 -3.38 15.87 11.30
N ASP A 162 -2.79 16.45 10.25
CA ASP A 162 -3.29 17.71 9.70
C ASP A 162 -4.64 17.48 9.03
N ALA A 163 -5.64 18.28 9.41
CA ALA A 163 -6.99 18.12 8.90
C ALA A 163 -7.08 18.26 7.38
N SER A 164 -6.22 19.10 6.77
CA SER A 164 -6.30 19.40 5.32
C SER A 164 -5.38 18.55 4.45
N THR A 165 -4.26 18.06 5.00
CA THR A 165 -3.20 17.41 4.22
C THR A 165 -2.62 16.16 4.88
N MET A 166 -3.18 15.72 6.02
CA MET A 166 -2.68 14.60 6.85
C MET A 166 -1.30 14.86 7.46
N ILE A 167 -0.40 15.50 6.75
CA ILE A 167 0.97 15.85 7.14
C ILE A 167 1.17 17.35 7.17
N GLY A 168 2.24 17.82 7.87
CA GLY A 168 2.57 19.24 7.91
C GLY A 168 2.87 19.82 6.53
N LYS A 169 2.38 21.04 6.26
CA LYS A 169 2.54 21.71 4.95
C LYS A 169 3.99 21.83 4.47
N GLY A 170 4.95 22.04 5.39
CA GLY A 170 6.38 22.11 5.06
C GLY A 170 6.91 20.77 4.55
N ILE A 171 6.61 19.69 5.29
CA ILE A 171 7.02 18.33 4.91
C ILE A 171 6.32 17.89 3.61
N LEU A 172 5.04 18.26 3.41
CA LEU A 172 4.34 17.98 2.16
C LEU A 172 5.07 18.61 0.98
N LYS A 173 5.47 19.88 1.07
CA LYS A 173 6.25 20.53 0.00
C LYS A 173 7.55 19.77 -0.31
N ASP A 174 8.27 19.33 0.72
CA ASP A 174 9.50 18.55 0.55
C ASP A 174 9.23 17.22 -0.15
N ILE A 175 8.15 16.51 0.24
CA ILE A 175 7.74 15.25 -0.39
C ILE A 175 7.42 15.46 -1.87
N LEU A 176 6.63 16.48 -2.20
CA LEU A 176 6.26 16.78 -3.59
C LEU A 176 7.49 17.08 -4.45
N LEU A 177 8.46 17.83 -3.91
CA LEU A 177 9.71 18.11 -4.59
C LEU A 177 10.58 16.87 -4.74
N GLU A 178 10.74 16.05 -3.69
CA GLU A 178 11.51 14.82 -3.76
C GLU A 178 10.88 13.81 -4.71
N ALA A 179 9.57 13.62 -4.68
CA ALA A 179 8.85 12.72 -5.59
C ALA A 179 9.03 13.13 -7.06
N LYS A 180 8.97 14.43 -7.35
CA LYS A 180 9.22 14.97 -8.69
C LYS A 180 10.68 14.78 -9.12
N PHE A 181 11.63 14.98 -8.19
CA PHE A 181 13.06 14.75 -8.43
C PHE A 181 13.38 13.30 -8.84
N TYR A 182 12.76 12.33 -8.16
CA TYR A 182 12.93 10.92 -8.46
C TYR A 182 12.04 10.43 -9.62
N ASN A 183 11.32 11.32 -10.30
CA ASN A 183 10.35 10.98 -11.34
C ASN A 183 9.34 9.92 -10.89
N ALA A 184 8.80 10.08 -9.67
CA ALA A 184 7.76 9.21 -9.18
C ALA A 184 6.47 9.41 -9.99
N ASN A 185 5.82 8.30 -10.36
CA ASN A 185 4.52 8.31 -11.04
C ASN A 185 3.39 8.49 -10.04
N LYS A 186 3.60 8.01 -8.79
CA LYS A 186 2.58 7.98 -7.74
C LYS A 186 3.21 8.26 -6.37
N ILE A 187 2.51 9.00 -5.51
CA ILE A 187 2.82 9.16 -4.09
C ILE A 187 1.79 8.36 -3.30
N ILE A 188 2.26 7.46 -2.42
CA ILE A 188 1.41 6.54 -1.67
C ILE A 188 1.53 6.82 -0.18
N PHE A 189 0.40 7.08 0.48
CA PHE A 189 0.31 7.27 1.93
C PHE A 189 -0.01 5.94 2.62
N ASN A 190 0.58 5.71 3.81
CA ASN A 190 0.35 4.50 4.62
C ASN A 190 -1.00 4.48 5.33
N LYS A 191 -1.68 5.61 5.44
CA LYS A 191 -3.03 5.74 6.01
C LYS A 191 -4.01 6.17 4.93
N GLU A 192 -5.29 5.84 5.11
CA GLU A 192 -6.34 6.28 4.20
C GLU A 192 -6.49 7.81 4.22
N LEU A 193 -6.52 8.42 3.05
CA LEU A 193 -6.73 9.85 2.88
C LEU A 193 -8.22 10.16 2.83
N LEU A 194 -8.65 11.14 3.63
CA LEU A 194 -9.99 11.68 3.48
C LEU A 194 -10.16 12.34 2.09
N PRO A 195 -11.37 12.33 1.50
CA PRO A 195 -11.60 12.87 0.16
C PRO A 195 -11.07 14.31 -0.03
N HIS A 196 -11.25 15.17 0.97
CA HIS A 196 -10.78 16.56 0.91
C HIS A 196 -9.25 16.67 1.02
N GLN A 197 -8.60 15.77 1.79
CA GLN A 197 -7.13 15.71 1.90
C GLN A 197 -6.51 15.28 0.56
N SER A 198 -7.01 14.19 -0.02
CA SER A 198 -6.57 13.71 -1.34
C SER A 198 -6.71 14.80 -2.40
N LYS A 199 -7.87 15.49 -2.44
CA LYS A 199 -8.11 16.61 -3.36
C LYS A 199 -7.12 17.76 -3.13
N LYS A 200 -6.90 18.18 -1.88
CA LYS A 200 -5.99 19.27 -1.55
C LYS A 200 -4.57 18.96 -1.98
N ILE A 201 -4.08 17.77 -1.70
CA ILE A 201 -2.74 17.33 -2.11
C ILE A 201 -2.64 17.27 -3.63
N SER A 202 -3.63 16.66 -4.32
CA SER A 202 -3.66 16.57 -5.79
C SER A 202 -3.68 17.92 -6.48
N SER A 203 -4.27 18.96 -5.85
CA SER A 203 -4.24 20.32 -6.41
C SER A 203 -2.84 20.98 -6.37
N MET A 204 -1.89 20.41 -5.62
CA MET A 204 -0.53 20.93 -5.46
C MET A 204 0.50 20.23 -6.35
N THR A 205 0.11 19.16 -7.05
CA THR A 205 1.03 18.35 -7.87
C THR A 205 0.31 17.67 -9.01
N ASN A 206 1.05 17.38 -10.09
CA ASN A 206 0.58 16.55 -11.20
C ASN A 206 0.88 15.04 -10.99
N ILE A 207 1.57 14.68 -9.88
CA ILE A 207 1.84 13.30 -9.54
C ILE A 207 0.57 12.68 -8.95
N LYS A 208 0.23 11.45 -9.36
CA LYS A 208 -0.96 10.75 -8.82
C LYS A 208 -0.80 10.52 -7.32
N ILE A 209 -1.82 10.90 -6.55
CA ILE A 209 -1.88 10.65 -5.11
C ILE A 209 -2.72 9.42 -4.86
N SER A 210 -2.22 8.53 -4.04
CA SER A 210 -2.85 7.28 -3.64
C SER A 210 -2.65 7.05 -2.15
N ASP A 211 -3.43 6.15 -1.60
CA ASP A 211 -3.30 5.71 -0.22
C ASP A 211 -3.26 4.19 -0.11
N ARG A 212 -3.12 3.70 1.11
CA ARG A 212 -3.07 2.28 1.42
C ARG A 212 -4.30 1.52 0.92
N THR A 213 -5.48 2.12 1.03
CA THR A 213 -6.74 1.50 0.59
C THR A 213 -6.76 1.27 -0.93
N GLU A 214 -6.35 2.27 -1.73
CA GLU A 214 -6.25 2.12 -3.19
C GLU A 214 -5.20 1.05 -3.56
N LEU A 215 -4.07 0.99 -2.83
CA LEU A 215 -3.03 -0.01 -3.06
C LEU A 215 -3.52 -1.44 -2.81
N ILE A 216 -4.28 -1.66 -1.73
CA ILE A 216 -4.89 -2.95 -1.42
C ILE A 216 -5.88 -3.36 -2.51
N LEU A 217 -6.72 -2.43 -2.97
CA LEU A 217 -7.67 -2.66 -4.06
C LEU A 217 -6.95 -3.03 -5.37
N GLU A 218 -5.81 -2.42 -5.67
CA GLU A 218 -4.97 -2.79 -6.83
C GLU A 218 -4.43 -4.22 -6.70
N ILE A 219 -4.00 -4.64 -5.48
CA ILE A 219 -3.51 -6.01 -5.24
C ILE A 219 -4.66 -7.02 -5.43
N PHE A 220 -5.82 -6.72 -4.88
CA PHE A 220 -7.00 -7.58 -5.00
C PHE A 220 -7.43 -7.73 -6.46
N GLU A 221 -7.44 -6.65 -7.24
CA GLU A 221 -7.77 -6.70 -8.66
C GLU A 221 -6.80 -7.58 -9.45
N LYS A 222 -5.51 -7.48 -9.15
CA LYS A 222 -4.48 -8.31 -9.80
C LYS A 222 -4.63 -9.80 -9.48
N ASN A 223 -5.07 -10.13 -8.25
CA ASN A 223 -5.15 -11.51 -7.76
C ASN A 223 -6.55 -12.14 -7.94
N ALA A 224 -7.56 -11.36 -8.36
CA ALA A 224 -8.90 -11.86 -8.62
C ALA A 224 -8.91 -12.84 -9.80
N LYS A 225 -9.46 -14.03 -9.58
CA LYS A 225 -9.59 -15.07 -10.60
C LYS A 225 -11.05 -15.44 -10.89
N SER A 226 -11.96 -15.18 -9.96
CA SER A 226 -13.36 -15.51 -10.10
C SER A 226 -14.19 -14.28 -10.46
N LYS A 227 -15.29 -14.49 -11.17
CA LYS A 227 -16.28 -13.43 -11.48
C LYS A 227 -16.81 -12.76 -10.20
N GLU A 228 -16.98 -13.56 -9.16
CA GLU A 228 -17.42 -13.07 -7.86
C GLU A 228 -16.41 -12.13 -7.21
N ALA A 229 -15.12 -12.52 -7.15
CA ALA A 229 -14.07 -11.65 -6.63
C ALA A 229 -13.98 -10.33 -7.40
N HIS A 230 -14.07 -10.37 -8.75
CA HIS A 230 -14.12 -9.15 -9.55
C HIS A 230 -15.33 -8.27 -9.21
N THR A 231 -16.52 -8.86 -8.99
CA THR A 231 -17.71 -8.10 -8.59
C THR A 231 -17.55 -7.42 -7.24
N GLN A 232 -16.96 -8.13 -6.26
CA GLN A 232 -16.69 -7.59 -4.92
C GLN A 232 -15.66 -6.45 -4.95
N ILE A 233 -14.60 -6.61 -5.75
CA ILE A 233 -13.55 -5.59 -5.89
C ILE A 233 -14.10 -4.36 -6.62
N GLU A 234 -14.90 -4.55 -7.68
CA GLU A 234 -15.56 -3.45 -8.37
C GLU A 234 -16.44 -2.67 -7.40
N LEU A 235 -17.25 -3.36 -6.59
CA LEU A 235 -18.07 -2.73 -5.55
C LEU A 235 -17.22 -1.90 -4.57
N ALA A 236 -16.15 -2.49 -4.05
CA ALA A 236 -15.24 -1.82 -3.12
C ALA A 236 -14.59 -0.57 -3.73
N LYS A 237 -14.13 -0.66 -4.99
CA LYS A 237 -13.57 0.48 -5.73
C LYS A 237 -14.58 1.61 -5.90
N LEU A 238 -15.82 1.28 -6.27
CA LEU A 238 -16.86 2.28 -6.45
C LEU A 238 -17.27 2.94 -5.13
N LYS A 239 -17.34 2.18 -4.04
CA LYS A 239 -17.58 2.73 -2.69
C LYS A 239 -16.46 3.67 -2.26
N TYR A 240 -15.21 3.32 -2.55
CA TYR A 240 -14.04 4.16 -2.27
C TYR A 240 -13.99 5.43 -3.17
N GLU A 241 -14.39 5.33 -4.46
CA GLU A 241 -14.38 6.44 -5.42
C GLU A 241 -15.52 7.43 -5.16
N LEU A 242 -16.71 6.96 -4.82
CA LEU A 242 -17.91 7.78 -4.71
C LEU A 242 -17.79 9.00 -3.79
N PRO A 243 -17.25 8.90 -2.55
CA PRO A 243 -17.06 10.06 -1.68
C PRO A 243 -16.01 11.03 -2.24
N ARG A 244 -15.01 10.52 -2.97
CA ARG A 244 -13.91 11.33 -3.55
C ARG A 244 -14.40 12.21 -4.70
N LEU A 245 -15.44 11.80 -5.44
CA LEU A 245 -16.09 12.62 -6.47
C LEU A 245 -16.86 13.81 -5.87
N ILE A 246 -17.31 13.74 -4.62
CA ILE A 246 -18.09 14.81 -3.99
C ILE A 246 -17.27 16.11 -3.84
N GLY A 247 -15.95 15.98 -3.68
CA GLY A 247 -15.03 17.11 -3.52
C GLY A 247 -14.71 17.90 -4.80
N PHE A 248 -14.92 17.35 -5.98
CA PHE A 248 -14.49 17.97 -7.25
C PHE A 248 -15.43 19.08 -7.78
N GLY A 249 -16.70 19.18 -7.31
CA GLY A 249 -17.70 20.08 -7.88
C GLY A 249 -17.45 21.59 -7.62
N LYS A 250 -16.81 21.97 -6.53
CA LYS A 250 -16.62 23.39 -6.18
C LYS A 250 -15.52 24.14 -6.96
N GLY A 251 -14.64 23.43 -7.66
CA GLY A 251 -13.57 24.04 -8.46
C GLY A 251 -13.98 24.37 -9.91
N PHE A 252 -15.05 23.76 -10.42
CA PHE A 252 -15.54 23.97 -11.78
C PHE A 252 -16.62 25.06 -11.88
N SER A 253 -17.21 25.47 -10.75
CA SER A 253 -18.29 26.46 -10.73
C SER A 253 -17.79 27.93 -10.81
N GLN A 254 -16.48 28.18 -10.72
CA GLN A 254 -15.95 29.55 -10.77
C GLN A 254 -15.69 30.09 -12.19
N ILE A 255 -15.85 29.26 -13.23
CA ILE A 255 -15.42 29.68 -14.57
C ILE A 255 -16.57 30.21 -15.44
N THR A 256 -17.81 29.89 -15.20
CA THR A 256 -18.95 30.47 -15.97
C THR A 256 -20.30 30.23 -15.29
N GLY A 257 -20.95 31.29 -14.88
CA GLY A 257 -22.40 31.25 -14.70
C GLY A 257 -22.92 31.82 -13.38
N GLY A 258 -23.91 32.70 -13.52
CA GLY A 258 -24.62 33.36 -12.45
C GLY A 258 -25.29 32.35 -11.47
N ILE A 259 -25.73 32.90 -10.35
CA ILE A 259 -26.17 32.31 -9.08
C ILE A 259 -27.20 31.15 -9.18
N ARG A 260 -27.72 30.78 -10.37
CA ARG A 260 -28.79 29.77 -10.53
C ARG A 260 -28.63 28.71 -11.62
N SER A 261 -27.53 28.69 -12.40
CA SER A 261 -27.36 27.64 -13.42
C SER A 261 -26.21 26.70 -13.07
N LYS A 262 -26.51 25.39 -12.94
CA LYS A 262 -25.47 24.35 -12.82
C LYS A 262 -24.64 24.33 -14.12
N GLY A 263 -23.35 24.61 -14.03
CA GLY A 263 -22.43 24.57 -15.17
C GLY A 263 -22.32 23.17 -15.79
N PRO A 264 -21.85 23.05 -17.06
CA PRO A 264 -21.74 21.74 -17.76
C PRO A 264 -20.84 20.74 -17.02
N GLY A 265 -19.86 21.19 -16.24
CA GLY A 265 -19.02 20.34 -15.39
C GLY A 265 -19.76 19.74 -14.18
N GLU A 266 -20.67 20.51 -13.56
CA GLU A 266 -21.50 20.03 -12.45
C GLU A 266 -22.50 18.97 -12.92
N LYS A 267 -23.11 19.14 -14.12
CA LYS A 267 -24.00 18.13 -14.73
C LYS A 267 -23.25 16.80 -14.97
N LYS A 268 -22.02 16.85 -15.50
CA LYS A 268 -21.21 15.64 -15.73
C LYS A 268 -20.85 14.92 -14.43
N LEU A 269 -20.48 15.67 -13.39
CA LEU A 269 -20.19 15.08 -12.07
C LEU A 269 -21.43 14.44 -11.43
N GLU A 270 -22.59 15.11 -11.55
CA GLU A 270 -23.85 14.56 -11.03
C GLU A 270 -24.29 13.31 -11.80
N GLN A 271 -24.13 13.30 -13.13
CA GLN A 271 -24.37 12.12 -13.96
C GLN A 271 -23.43 10.97 -13.55
N ARG A 272 -22.12 11.23 -13.35
CA ARG A 272 -21.16 10.25 -12.88
C ARG A 272 -21.58 9.67 -11.53
N ARG A 273 -22.00 10.51 -10.57
CA ARG A 273 -22.50 10.06 -9.26
C ARG A 273 -23.72 9.16 -9.36
N ARG A 274 -24.71 9.55 -10.18
CA ARG A 274 -25.92 8.74 -10.41
C ARG A 274 -25.55 7.39 -11.00
N TYR A 275 -24.64 7.39 -11.98
CA TYR A 275 -24.13 6.16 -12.57
C TYR A 275 -23.46 5.27 -11.52
N LEU A 276 -22.55 5.81 -10.71
CA LEU A 276 -21.85 5.03 -9.68
C LEU A 276 -22.82 4.47 -8.63
N ARG A 277 -23.78 5.26 -8.15
CA ARG A 277 -24.79 4.78 -7.20
C ARG A 277 -25.65 3.66 -7.79
N LYS A 278 -26.06 3.81 -9.03
CA LYS A 278 -26.83 2.76 -9.74
C LYS A 278 -25.99 1.48 -9.82
N ARG A 279 -24.72 1.61 -10.22
CA ARG A 279 -23.81 0.48 -10.35
C ARG A 279 -23.54 -0.21 -9.03
N ILE A 280 -23.32 0.56 -7.95
CA ILE A 280 -23.19 0.03 -6.58
C ILE A 280 -24.40 -0.81 -6.21
N ASN A 281 -25.62 -0.29 -6.38
CA ASN A 281 -26.85 -1.02 -6.07
C ASN A 281 -27.02 -2.30 -6.90
N GLU A 282 -26.61 -2.29 -8.17
CA GLU A 282 -26.62 -3.47 -9.03
C GLU A 282 -25.65 -4.54 -8.54
N LEU A 283 -24.43 -4.14 -8.16
CA LEU A 283 -23.40 -5.05 -7.65
C LEU A 283 -23.77 -5.62 -6.28
N GLU A 284 -24.35 -4.81 -5.39
CA GLU A 284 -24.85 -5.27 -4.09
C GLU A 284 -25.91 -6.36 -4.26
N LYS A 285 -26.89 -6.16 -5.14
CA LYS A 285 -27.89 -7.19 -5.46
C LYS A 285 -27.28 -8.47 -6.03
N GLN A 286 -26.23 -8.35 -6.86
CA GLN A 286 -25.52 -9.52 -7.39
C GLN A 286 -24.83 -10.31 -6.27
N ILE A 287 -24.17 -9.62 -5.34
CA ILE A 287 -23.47 -10.24 -4.20
C ILE A 287 -24.48 -10.91 -3.26
N ASP A 288 -25.60 -10.26 -2.96
CA ASP A 288 -26.68 -10.83 -2.15
C ASP A 288 -27.24 -12.13 -2.74
N ASN A 289 -27.43 -12.14 -4.08
CA ASN A 289 -27.90 -13.35 -4.77
C ASN A 289 -26.87 -14.49 -4.71
N LEU A 290 -25.57 -14.16 -4.76
CA LEU A 290 -24.49 -15.14 -4.60
C LEU A 290 -24.43 -15.69 -3.17
N SER A 291 -24.59 -14.84 -2.16
CA SER A 291 -24.66 -15.24 -0.75
C SER A 291 -25.84 -16.20 -0.49
N ARG A 292 -27.03 -15.91 -1.03
CA ARG A 292 -28.22 -16.80 -0.93
C ARG A 292 -27.95 -18.18 -1.54
N ARG A 293 -27.34 -18.24 -2.72
CA ARG A 293 -26.99 -19.54 -3.36
C ARG A 293 -26.01 -20.37 -2.52
N ARG A 294 -25.05 -19.71 -1.86
CA ARG A 294 -24.13 -20.39 -0.94
C ARG A 294 -24.85 -20.92 0.29
N GLY A 295 -25.83 -20.20 0.83
CA GLY A 295 -26.68 -20.67 1.92
C GLY A 295 -27.37 -21.99 1.59
N LEU A 296 -27.86 -22.19 0.35
CA LEU A 296 -28.44 -23.46 -0.10
C LEU A 296 -27.40 -24.61 -0.14
N ASN A 297 -26.20 -24.33 -0.62
CA ASN A 297 -25.12 -25.33 -0.65
C ASN A 297 -24.68 -25.71 0.78
N ARG A 298 -24.76 -24.79 1.75
CA ARG A 298 -24.51 -25.07 3.17
C ARG A 298 -25.46 -26.10 3.73
N THR A 299 -26.76 -26.00 3.44
CA THR A 299 -27.76 -26.95 3.92
C THR A 299 -27.45 -28.38 3.47
N GLN A 300 -26.89 -28.52 2.25
CA GLN A 300 -26.40 -29.82 1.75
C GLN A 300 -25.15 -30.30 2.50
N ARG A 301 -24.19 -29.40 2.85
CA ARG A 301 -22.97 -29.76 3.61
C ARG A 301 -23.32 -30.22 5.04
N LEU A 302 -24.25 -29.53 5.70
CA LEU A 302 -24.75 -29.92 7.02
C LEU A 302 -25.43 -31.29 7.01
N ARG A 303 -26.16 -31.63 5.95
CA ARG A 303 -26.74 -32.98 5.79
C ARG A 303 -25.69 -34.08 5.68
N ASN A 304 -24.49 -33.76 5.20
CA ASN A 304 -23.37 -34.73 5.03
C ASN A 304 -22.50 -34.81 6.28
N GLN A 305 -22.82 -34.13 7.38
CA GLN A 305 -22.11 -34.15 8.67
C GLN A 305 -20.59 -33.89 8.57
N LEU A 306 -20.14 -33.17 7.53
CA LEU A 306 -18.72 -32.86 7.33
C LEU A 306 -18.34 -31.62 8.16
N ILE A 307 -17.40 -31.77 9.06
CA ILE A 307 -16.85 -30.71 9.86
C ILE A 307 -16.01 -29.79 8.97
N THR A 308 -16.20 -28.49 9.14
CA THR A 308 -15.53 -27.46 8.37
C THR A 308 -14.48 -26.74 9.22
N ALA A 309 -13.26 -26.60 8.69
CA ALA A 309 -12.19 -25.84 9.31
C ALA A 309 -11.67 -24.76 8.34
N THR A 310 -11.42 -23.57 8.84
CA THR A 310 -10.95 -22.46 8.00
C THR A 310 -9.67 -21.87 8.54
N LEU A 311 -8.66 -21.75 7.64
CA LEU A 311 -7.41 -21.07 7.95
C LEU A 311 -7.60 -19.56 7.86
N VAL A 312 -7.27 -18.84 8.92
CA VAL A 312 -7.23 -17.37 8.97
C VAL A 312 -5.87 -16.91 9.48
N GLY A 313 -5.55 -15.65 9.30
CA GLY A 313 -4.32 -15.06 9.80
C GLY A 313 -3.81 -13.95 8.90
N TYR A 314 -2.78 -13.28 9.35
CA TYR A 314 -2.20 -12.15 8.65
C TYR A 314 -1.63 -12.53 7.26
N THR A 315 -1.46 -11.54 6.37
CA THR A 315 -0.76 -11.79 5.09
C THR A 315 0.63 -12.38 5.35
N CYS A 316 1.07 -13.29 4.50
CA CYS A 316 2.38 -13.95 4.58
C CYS A 316 2.62 -14.82 5.85
N ALA A 317 1.61 -15.10 6.68
CA ALA A 317 1.75 -16.00 7.85
C ALA A 317 1.96 -17.48 7.48
N GLY A 318 1.84 -17.85 6.21
CA GLY A 318 2.04 -19.21 5.73
C GLY A 318 0.77 -20.06 5.68
N LYS A 319 -0.42 -19.44 5.59
CA LYS A 319 -1.73 -20.13 5.48
C LYS A 319 -1.77 -21.11 4.30
N SER A 320 -1.46 -20.63 3.09
CA SER A 320 -1.52 -21.46 1.87
C SER A 320 -0.47 -22.56 1.88
N THR A 321 0.69 -22.34 2.48
CA THR A 321 1.72 -23.39 2.69
C THR A 321 1.21 -24.45 3.65
N LEU A 322 0.62 -24.05 4.79
CA LEU A 322 0.00 -24.99 5.73
C LEU A 322 -1.16 -25.76 5.08
N PHE A 323 -2.01 -25.05 4.32
CA PHE A 323 -3.10 -25.67 3.56
C PHE A 323 -2.60 -26.77 2.64
N ASN A 324 -1.56 -26.49 1.83
CA ASN A 324 -0.97 -27.47 0.91
C ASN A 324 -0.41 -28.68 1.64
N LYS A 325 0.27 -28.46 2.76
CA LYS A 325 0.83 -29.56 3.58
C LYS A 325 -0.25 -30.43 4.22
N LEU A 326 -1.35 -29.84 4.67
CA LEU A 326 -2.44 -30.57 5.28
C LEU A 326 -3.30 -31.33 4.26
N THR A 327 -3.52 -30.74 3.07
CA THR A 327 -4.41 -31.29 2.03
C THR A 327 -3.69 -32.06 0.93
N LYS A 328 -2.35 -32.08 0.94
CA LYS A 328 -1.50 -32.63 -0.13
C LYS A 328 -1.84 -32.03 -1.50
N SER A 329 -2.22 -30.75 -1.54
CA SER A 329 -2.56 -30.02 -2.76
C SER A 329 -1.44 -29.05 -3.16
N ASN A 330 -1.53 -28.52 -4.39
CA ASN A 330 -0.56 -27.57 -4.94
C ASN A 330 -1.25 -26.22 -5.21
N VAL A 331 -1.84 -25.60 -4.18
CA VAL A 331 -2.31 -24.22 -4.28
C VAL A 331 -1.10 -23.28 -4.38
N VAL A 332 -1.24 -22.21 -5.15
CA VAL A 332 -0.14 -21.26 -5.37
C VAL A 332 0.33 -20.66 -4.04
N GLU A 333 1.55 -21.01 -3.67
CA GLU A 333 2.24 -20.40 -2.54
C GLU A 333 2.98 -19.15 -3.01
N SER A 334 2.89 -18.08 -2.28
CA SER A 334 3.59 -16.82 -2.61
C SER A 334 3.96 -16.08 -1.35
N THR A 335 5.14 -15.50 -1.36
CA THR A 335 5.60 -14.55 -0.33
C THR A 335 4.95 -13.17 -0.47
N LYS A 336 4.12 -12.96 -1.51
CA LYS A 336 3.43 -11.69 -1.75
C LYS A 336 2.16 -11.59 -0.91
N ALA A 337 1.87 -10.39 -0.41
CA ALA A 337 0.64 -10.12 0.32
C ALA A 337 -0.60 -10.44 -0.53
N PHE A 338 -1.62 -11.02 0.09
CA PHE A 338 -2.90 -11.38 -0.55
C PHE A 338 -2.78 -12.32 -1.76
N SER A 339 -1.88 -13.30 -1.68
CA SER A 339 -1.73 -14.30 -2.75
C SER A 339 -3.00 -15.12 -2.99
N THR A 340 -3.76 -15.39 -1.93
CA THR A 340 -5.07 -16.06 -1.98
C THR A 340 -6.17 -15.02 -1.81
N LEU A 341 -6.99 -14.82 -2.84
CA LEU A 341 -8.18 -13.97 -2.79
C LEU A 341 -9.47 -14.80 -2.88
N ASN A 342 -9.44 -15.89 -3.65
CA ASN A 342 -10.55 -16.81 -3.74
C ASN A 342 -10.35 -17.94 -2.74
N PRO A 343 -11.29 -18.16 -1.81
CA PRO A 343 -11.21 -19.28 -0.90
C PRO A 343 -11.10 -20.61 -1.66
N THR A 344 -10.22 -21.48 -1.21
CA THR A 344 -10.06 -22.80 -1.77
C THR A 344 -10.36 -23.83 -0.71
N THR A 345 -11.38 -24.66 -0.94
CA THR A 345 -11.81 -25.71 -0.01
C THR A 345 -11.38 -27.07 -0.54
N ARG A 346 -10.81 -27.93 0.32
CA ARG A 346 -10.42 -29.31 0.02
C ARG A 346 -10.79 -30.22 1.19
N LYS A 347 -11.10 -31.47 0.86
CA LYS A 347 -11.23 -32.53 1.84
C LYS A 347 -9.84 -32.97 2.29
N THR A 348 -9.66 -33.16 3.58
CA THR A 348 -8.42 -33.74 4.14
C THR A 348 -8.73 -34.64 5.33
N TYR A 349 -7.80 -35.52 5.64
CA TYR A 349 -7.89 -36.42 6.78
C TYR A 349 -6.95 -35.95 7.87
N LEU A 350 -7.45 -35.82 9.07
CA LEU A 350 -6.65 -35.54 10.27
C LEU A 350 -6.17 -36.83 10.91
N SER A 351 -7.04 -37.86 10.95
CA SER A 351 -6.79 -39.25 11.35
C SER A 351 -7.50 -40.19 10.36
N GLU A 352 -7.41 -41.50 10.59
CA GLU A 352 -8.08 -42.51 9.74
C GLU A 352 -9.62 -42.33 9.78
N ASP A 353 -10.15 -41.88 10.92
CA ASP A 353 -11.60 -41.77 11.15
C ASP A 353 -12.14 -40.35 10.99
N THR A 354 -11.27 -39.33 10.93
CA THR A 354 -11.73 -37.93 10.94
C THR A 354 -11.41 -37.24 9.62
N GLN A 355 -12.45 -37.06 8.79
CA GLN A 355 -12.40 -36.28 7.55
C GLN A 355 -12.97 -34.88 7.78
N ILE A 356 -12.28 -33.83 7.32
CA ILE A 356 -12.72 -32.43 7.39
C ILE A 356 -12.68 -31.75 6.03
N LEU A 357 -13.46 -30.67 5.92
CA LEU A 357 -13.34 -29.70 4.84
C LEU A 357 -12.43 -28.56 5.32
N LEU A 358 -11.24 -28.43 4.78
CA LEU A 358 -10.31 -27.35 5.09
C LEU A 358 -10.41 -26.27 4.02
N SER A 359 -10.53 -25.01 4.44
CA SER A 359 -10.59 -23.85 3.55
C SER A 359 -9.40 -22.93 3.82
N ASP A 360 -8.71 -22.49 2.73
CA ASP A 360 -7.75 -21.38 2.77
C ASP A 360 -8.47 -20.07 2.43
N THR A 361 -8.17 -19.00 3.16
CA THR A 361 -8.85 -17.73 3.00
C THR A 361 -7.91 -16.57 2.70
N VAL A 362 -8.49 -15.41 2.42
CA VAL A 362 -7.78 -14.15 2.23
C VAL A 362 -6.96 -13.81 3.48
N GLY A 363 -5.72 -13.35 3.29
CA GLY A 363 -4.92 -12.83 4.40
C GLY A 363 -5.47 -11.53 4.96
N PHE A 364 -5.39 -11.37 6.26
CA PHE A 364 -5.72 -10.12 6.93
C PHE A 364 -4.52 -9.17 6.95
N ILE A 365 -4.79 -7.89 7.12
CA ILE A 365 -3.82 -6.82 7.35
C ILE A 365 -4.34 -5.89 8.45
N THR A 366 -3.46 -5.10 9.04
CA THR A 366 -3.84 -4.07 10.02
C THR A 366 -4.80 -3.06 9.37
N ASP A 367 -5.76 -2.54 10.14
CA ASP A 367 -6.67 -1.45 9.72
C ASP A 367 -7.32 -1.67 8.33
N LEU A 368 -7.95 -2.84 8.10
CA LEU A 368 -8.76 -3.04 6.89
C LEU A 368 -9.91 -2.04 6.85
N PRO A 369 -10.07 -1.25 5.76
CA PRO A 369 -11.17 -0.31 5.63
C PRO A 369 -12.53 -1.00 5.73
N LYS A 370 -13.48 -0.40 6.48
CA LYS A 370 -14.82 -0.96 6.69
C LYS A 370 -15.57 -1.24 5.38
N ASP A 371 -15.39 -0.38 4.38
CA ASP A 371 -15.99 -0.55 3.05
C ASP A 371 -15.43 -1.78 2.32
N LEU A 372 -14.15 -2.11 2.53
CA LEU A 372 -13.56 -3.35 2.04
C LEU A 372 -14.15 -4.56 2.78
N ILE A 373 -14.19 -4.55 4.11
CA ILE A 373 -14.79 -5.62 4.92
C ILE A 373 -16.21 -5.88 4.44
N SER A 374 -17.04 -4.82 4.27
CA SER A 374 -18.43 -4.95 3.80
C SER A 374 -18.53 -5.54 2.39
N SER A 375 -17.63 -5.19 1.48
CA SER A 375 -17.60 -5.69 0.10
C SER A 375 -17.14 -7.15 0.01
N PHE A 376 -16.25 -7.57 0.91
CA PHE A 376 -15.75 -8.94 1.02
C PHE A 376 -16.54 -9.80 2.01
N ARG A 377 -17.64 -9.27 2.57
CA ARG A 377 -18.47 -9.98 3.54
C ARG A 377 -18.84 -11.40 3.09
N ALA A 378 -19.21 -11.56 1.83
CA ALA A 378 -19.57 -12.86 1.27
C ALA A 378 -18.38 -13.87 1.27
N THR A 379 -17.15 -13.40 1.12
CA THR A 379 -15.94 -14.24 1.25
C THR A 379 -15.64 -14.52 2.73
N LEU A 380 -15.87 -13.55 3.60
CA LEU A 380 -15.69 -13.68 5.04
C LEU A 380 -16.79 -14.55 5.67
N GLU A 381 -18.00 -14.63 5.10
CA GLU A 381 -19.06 -15.51 5.52
C GLU A 381 -18.65 -17.01 5.51
N GLU A 382 -17.72 -17.41 4.62
CA GLU A 382 -17.16 -18.76 4.66
C GLU A 382 -16.37 -19.03 5.96
N ILE A 383 -15.72 -17.99 6.52
CA ILE A 383 -15.03 -18.07 7.81
C ILE A 383 -16.06 -18.24 8.94
N GLY A 384 -17.09 -17.39 8.95
CA GLY A 384 -18.17 -17.42 9.96
C GLY A 384 -19.08 -18.65 9.89
N GLN A 385 -18.89 -19.51 8.90
CA GLN A 385 -19.63 -20.77 8.75
C GLN A 385 -18.79 -21.99 9.11
N SER A 386 -17.57 -21.78 9.59
CA SER A 386 -16.66 -22.86 9.95
C SER A 386 -16.90 -23.31 11.40
N ASP A 387 -16.84 -24.62 11.62
CA ASP A 387 -16.92 -25.19 12.97
C ASP A 387 -15.64 -24.86 13.75
N VAL A 388 -14.48 -24.89 13.06
CA VAL A 388 -13.17 -24.59 13.64
C VAL A 388 -12.45 -23.53 12.85
N LEU A 389 -11.97 -22.50 13.55
CA LEU A 389 -11.11 -21.45 13.02
C LEU A 389 -9.66 -21.74 13.40
N ILE A 390 -8.80 -21.88 12.43
CA ILE A 390 -7.37 -22.09 12.63
C ILE A 390 -6.64 -20.80 12.32
N HIS A 391 -6.21 -20.09 13.36
CA HIS A 391 -5.51 -18.82 13.25
C HIS A 391 -4.01 -19.05 13.12
N VAL A 392 -3.47 -18.88 11.92
CA VAL A 392 -2.04 -19.06 11.60
C VAL A 392 -1.28 -17.76 11.87
N VAL A 393 -0.26 -17.84 12.71
CA VAL A 393 0.55 -16.71 13.18
C VAL A 393 2.01 -16.92 12.82
N ASP A 394 2.66 -15.90 12.25
CA ASP A 394 4.10 -15.90 11.99
C ASP A 394 4.85 -15.46 13.25
N VAL A 395 5.52 -16.37 13.94
CA VAL A 395 6.24 -16.07 15.20
C VAL A 395 7.62 -15.45 14.99
N ASN A 396 8.09 -15.39 13.76
CA ASN A 396 9.30 -14.66 13.40
C ASN A 396 9.07 -13.14 13.37
N ASP A 397 7.81 -12.71 13.27
CA ASP A 397 7.45 -11.30 13.36
C ASP A 397 7.48 -10.84 14.81
N ASN A 398 8.20 -9.75 15.09
CA ASN A 398 8.29 -9.22 16.44
C ASN A 398 6.95 -8.70 16.99
N ASN A 399 5.99 -8.39 16.10
CA ASN A 399 4.67 -7.86 16.44
C ASN A 399 3.56 -8.87 16.22
N TYR A 400 3.86 -10.16 16.35
CA TYR A 400 2.84 -11.19 16.10
C TYR A 400 1.62 -11.07 17.02
N GLU A 401 1.79 -10.58 18.26
CA GLU A 401 0.68 -10.37 19.21
C GLU A 401 -0.29 -9.26 18.74
N GLU A 402 0.24 -8.13 18.26
CA GLU A 402 -0.58 -7.07 17.68
C GLU A 402 -1.30 -7.55 16.41
N LYS A 403 -0.64 -8.38 15.60
CA LYS A 403 -1.25 -8.99 14.42
C LYS A 403 -2.36 -9.97 14.78
N ILE A 404 -2.22 -10.74 15.87
CA ILE A 404 -3.30 -11.58 16.40
C ILE A 404 -4.51 -10.71 16.74
N SER A 405 -4.29 -9.66 17.56
CA SER A 405 -5.35 -8.75 17.98
C SER A 405 -6.03 -8.04 16.79
N SER A 406 -5.26 -7.66 15.77
CA SER A 406 -5.79 -7.03 14.56
C SER A 406 -6.70 -7.97 13.75
N VAL A 407 -6.34 -9.26 13.64
CA VAL A 407 -7.16 -10.26 12.98
C VAL A 407 -8.45 -10.49 13.77
N GLU A 408 -8.37 -10.62 15.09
CA GLU A 408 -9.52 -10.80 15.99
C GLU A 408 -10.50 -9.62 15.88
N ASN A 409 -10.01 -8.40 15.99
CA ASN A 409 -10.82 -7.19 15.82
C ASN A 409 -11.53 -7.17 14.44
N THR A 410 -10.85 -7.63 13.38
CA THR A 410 -11.46 -7.67 12.05
C THR A 410 -12.56 -8.72 11.95
N LEU A 411 -12.38 -9.90 12.58
CA LEU A 411 -13.40 -10.95 12.66
C LEU A 411 -14.62 -10.47 13.44
N ASP A 412 -14.42 -9.76 14.55
CA ASP A 412 -15.48 -9.18 15.38
C ASP A 412 -16.27 -8.10 14.63
N ILE A 413 -15.58 -7.18 13.92
CA ILE A 413 -16.23 -6.16 13.09
C ILE A 413 -17.04 -6.80 11.95
N ALA A 414 -16.57 -7.91 11.39
CA ALA A 414 -17.29 -8.65 10.36
C ALA A 414 -18.50 -9.44 10.92
N GLY A 415 -18.64 -9.55 12.26
CA GLY A 415 -19.72 -10.26 12.92
C GLY A 415 -19.68 -11.78 12.69
N LEU A 416 -18.48 -12.36 12.57
CA LEU A 416 -18.28 -13.76 12.26
C LEU A 416 -18.35 -14.61 13.53
N GLN A 417 -19.15 -15.67 13.50
CA GLN A 417 -19.29 -16.63 14.60
C GLN A 417 -18.60 -17.94 14.22
N TYR A 418 -17.84 -18.49 15.16
CA TYR A 418 -17.19 -19.80 15.05
C TYR A 418 -17.28 -20.55 16.38
N SER A 419 -17.34 -21.87 16.32
CA SER A 419 -17.51 -22.70 17.52
C SER A 419 -16.21 -22.80 18.32
N LYS A 420 -15.09 -22.92 17.65
CA LYS A 420 -13.76 -23.06 18.27
C LYS A 420 -12.70 -22.32 17.50
N LYS A 421 -11.76 -21.69 18.22
CA LYS A 421 -10.56 -21.06 17.65
C LYS A 421 -9.31 -21.79 18.13
N ILE A 422 -8.43 -22.14 17.19
CA ILE A 422 -7.12 -22.76 17.43
C ILE A 422 -6.06 -21.79 16.89
N VAL A 423 -5.16 -21.33 17.75
CA VAL A 423 -4.02 -20.50 17.32
C VAL A 423 -2.84 -21.41 16.98
N VAL A 424 -2.23 -21.21 15.82
CA VAL A 424 -1.10 -22.01 15.31
C VAL A 424 0.09 -21.10 15.08
N PHE A 425 1.17 -21.33 15.81
CA PHE A 425 2.41 -20.58 15.75
C PHE A 425 3.32 -21.16 14.67
N ASN A 426 3.35 -20.52 13.50
CA ASN A 426 4.08 -20.98 12.32
C ASN A 426 5.44 -20.30 12.19
N LYS A 427 6.31 -20.89 11.35
CA LYS A 427 7.67 -20.44 11.05
C LYS A 427 8.64 -20.53 12.24
N ILE A 428 8.47 -21.54 13.09
CA ILE A 428 9.40 -21.79 14.21
C ILE A 428 10.82 -22.12 13.77
N ASP A 429 11.03 -22.41 12.50
CA ASP A 429 12.33 -22.61 11.86
C ASP A 429 13.15 -21.33 11.70
N LEU A 430 12.51 -20.15 11.76
CA LEU A 430 13.14 -18.85 11.58
C LEU A 430 13.49 -18.15 12.90
N ILE A 431 13.03 -18.64 14.04
CA ILE A 431 13.27 -18.03 15.35
C ILE A 431 14.45 -18.67 16.08
N GLN A 432 15.02 -17.93 17.03
CA GLN A 432 16.12 -18.40 17.89
C GLN A 432 15.68 -19.58 18.75
N ILE A 433 16.62 -20.46 19.08
CA ILE A 433 16.38 -21.72 19.81
C ILE A 433 15.69 -21.45 21.16
N ASP A 434 16.14 -20.47 21.93
CA ASP A 434 15.56 -20.15 23.23
C ASP A 434 14.09 -19.75 23.14
N LYS A 435 13.75 -18.86 22.17
CA LYS A 435 12.36 -18.44 21.90
C LYS A 435 11.51 -19.63 21.44
N LYS A 436 12.09 -20.53 20.63
CA LYS A 436 11.40 -21.73 20.14
C LYS A 436 11.08 -22.69 21.27
N GLU A 437 12.02 -22.91 22.20
CA GLU A 437 11.80 -23.78 23.36
C GLU A 437 10.74 -23.23 24.31
N ILE A 438 10.76 -21.92 24.58
CA ILE A 438 9.73 -21.27 25.39
C ILE A 438 8.34 -21.45 24.76
N LEU A 439 8.20 -21.15 23.47
CA LEU A 439 6.92 -21.33 22.76
C LEU A 439 6.45 -22.77 22.76
N LYS A 440 7.34 -23.74 22.55
CA LYS A 440 6.99 -25.17 22.59
C LYS A 440 6.61 -25.67 24.00
N LYS A 441 7.17 -25.08 25.04
CA LYS A 441 6.74 -25.38 26.43
C LYS A 441 5.34 -24.85 26.71
N MET A 442 5.01 -23.65 26.21
CA MET A 442 3.69 -23.02 26.40
C MET A 442 2.62 -23.64 25.48
N PHE A 443 2.97 -23.97 24.26
CA PHE A 443 2.05 -24.42 23.20
C PHE A 443 2.60 -25.64 22.45
N PRO A 444 2.74 -26.81 23.11
CA PRO A 444 3.50 -27.95 22.59
C PRO A 444 2.94 -28.55 21.29
N LYS A 445 1.63 -28.42 21.05
CA LYS A 445 0.96 -29.00 19.87
C LYS A 445 0.65 -27.98 18.76
N GLN A 446 0.91 -26.71 18.99
CA GLN A 446 0.52 -25.60 18.11
C GLN A 446 1.70 -24.91 17.43
N CYS A 447 2.93 -25.25 17.81
CA CYS A 447 4.16 -24.72 17.24
C CYS A 447 4.61 -25.54 16.04
N ILE A 448 4.62 -24.92 14.85
CA ILE A 448 4.93 -25.61 13.60
C ILE A 448 5.89 -24.83 12.70
N SER A 449 6.50 -25.55 11.77
CA SER A 449 7.03 -24.99 10.54
C SER A 449 6.30 -25.60 9.34
N SER A 450 5.48 -24.82 8.67
CA SER A 450 4.84 -25.28 7.44
C SER A 450 5.86 -25.57 6.33
N TYR A 451 7.04 -24.95 6.38
CA TYR A 451 8.11 -25.14 5.39
C TYR A 451 8.84 -26.48 5.61
N THR A 452 9.35 -26.72 6.82
CA THR A 452 10.10 -27.95 7.16
C THR A 452 9.20 -29.13 7.51
N SER A 453 7.91 -28.91 7.72
CA SER A 453 6.91 -29.87 8.21
C SER A 453 7.08 -30.26 9.69
N GLU A 454 7.93 -29.57 10.45
CA GLU A 454 8.09 -29.77 11.89
C GLU A 454 6.79 -29.45 12.64
N GLY A 455 6.36 -30.31 13.58
CA GLY A 455 5.17 -30.15 14.41
C GLY A 455 3.83 -30.41 13.70
N LEU A 456 3.80 -30.70 12.38
CA LEU A 456 2.54 -30.90 11.64
C LEU A 456 1.77 -32.14 12.10
N SER A 457 2.43 -33.22 12.49
CA SER A 457 1.78 -34.46 12.99
C SER A 457 1.06 -34.18 14.32
N ASP A 458 1.70 -33.42 15.20
CA ASP A 458 1.14 -33.09 16.51
C ASP A 458 -0.01 -32.09 16.38
N LEU A 459 0.13 -31.13 15.46
CA LEU A 459 -0.96 -30.21 15.12
C LEU A 459 -2.20 -30.96 14.58
N LYS A 460 -2.02 -31.95 13.69
CA LYS A 460 -3.14 -32.74 13.16
C LYS A 460 -3.87 -33.48 14.29
N LYS A 461 -3.13 -34.13 15.18
CA LYS A 461 -3.71 -34.83 16.35
C LYS A 461 -4.43 -33.85 17.28
N TYR A 462 -3.87 -32.66 17.47
CA TYR A 462 -4.48 -31.62 18.30
C TYR A 462 -5.80 -31.14 17.69
N ILE A 463 -5.83 -30.81 16.41
CA ILE A 463 -7.06 -30.42 15.71
C ILE A 463 -8.11 -31.55 15.75
N ASP A 464 -7.70 -32.81 15.55
CA ASP A 464 -8.60 -33.95 15.64
C ASP A 464 -9.23 -34.10 17.04
N GLN A 465 -8.44 -33.92 18.09
CA GLN A 465 -8.90 -33.94 19.47
C GLN A 465 -9.93 -32.82 19.73
N GLU A 466 -9.63 -31.58 19.36
CA GLU A 466 -10.52 -30.43 19.55
C GLU A 466 -11.84 -30.59 18.77
N ILE A 467 -11.80 -31.18 17.58
CA ILE A 467 -12.99 -31.46 16.77
C ILE A 467 -13.89 -32.53 17.43
N LYS A 468 -13.29 -33.59 17.96
CA LYS A 468 -14.04 -34.65 18.67
C LYS A 468 -14.74 -34.09 19.91
N GLU A 469 -14.14 -33.16 20.62
CA GLU A 469 -14.78 -32.47 21.74
C GLU A 469 -16.02 -31.70 21.29
N ILE A 470 -15.97 -30.98 20.18
CA ILE A 470 -17.13 -30.22 19.63
C ILE A 470 -18.25 -31.21 19.25
N GLY A 471 -17.93 -32.32 18.60
CA GLY A 471 -18.89 -33.35 18.21
C GLY A 471 -19.60 -33.99 19.41
N PHE A 472 -18.94 -34.16 20.54
CA PHE A 472 -19.51 -34.65 21.78
C PHE A 472 -20.52 -33.67 22.39
N TYR A 473 -20.27 -32.36 22.30
CA TYR A 473 -21.22 -31.32 22.81
C TYR A 473 -22.43 -31.19 21.91
N SER A 474 -22.31 -31.27 20.60
CA SER A 474 -23.45 -31.20 19.67
C SER A 474 -24.41 -32.39 19.80
N ASN A 475 -23.90 -33.58 20.05
CA ASN A 475 -24.74 -34.78 20.31
C ASN A 475 -25.43 -34.73 21.67
N LYS A 476 -24.86 -34.08 22.70
CA LYS A 476 -25.52 -33.91 23.99
C LYS A 476 -26.70 -32.91 23.95
N ILE A 477 -26.61 -31.87 23.11
CA ILE A 477 -27.67 -30.87 22.95
C ILE A 477 -28.86 -31.45 22.16
N SER A 478 -28.60 -32.33 21.19
CA SER A 478 -29.65 -32.98 20.38
C SER A 478 -30.38 -34.12 21.12
N VAL A 479 -29.84 -34.60 22.23
CA VAL A 479 -30.51 -35.63 23.10
C VAL A 479 -31.30 -35.00 24.25
N SER A 480 -31.15 -33.67 24.48
CA SER A 480 -31.84 -32.93 25.54
C SER A 480 -32.99 -32.03 25.03
N GLN A 481 -33.37 -32.16 23.77
CA GLN A 481 -34.61 -31.64 23.17
C GLN A 481 -35.52 -32.80 22.74
#